data_d03327d6a5e45ad2be9d9e6c2b592c92
#
_entry.id   d03327d6a5e45ad2be9d9e6c2b592c92
#
_cell.length_a   1.000
_cell.length_b   1.000
_cell.length_c   1.000
_cell.angle_alpha   90.00
_cell.angle_beta   90.00
_cell.angle_gamma   90.00
#
_symmetry.space_group_name_H-M   'P 1'
#
loop_
_entity.id
_entity.type
_entity.pdbx_description
1 polymer ?
#
loop_
_entity_poly.entity_id
_entity_poly.type
_entity_poly.pdbx_seq_one_letter_code
_entity_poly.pdbx_strand_id
1 'polypeptide(L)'
;MLKWTKFMFKKNIEKSKTQIIHTALLTFLVALTFNIFFFVKNTEALRVPGLAVSFDADAQINGNQIINSLTQTEDHPMNLTVTTDNTTGYQVMISAQTNETAMTSATNSDRINSISQNLTLTNFPSNTWGIRLGNYGEFMPIPPASSPIMLVQNSSKPVTNNDTHQVDMGLKLAPNLSSGEYTNTLMVTVITNDYPPRALTLSSFYWRNAMKDTSGGLDKIKHFARSMTPPTVVDNPVHLEDDGTSDAEVLGWFDPASETFYYYSLADKVELNYDSSYMFLDFTNLADIDLSGLDARSVINMQGMFRNTGLTSLDLSSFDTENVTDMSGMFYDVKNLTNLDLTPLNTSKVTDMHYMFTNMSSLTSLNLSHMNTSKVTNMTGMFWGVKNLPTLDLSKFDTRNVTDMSQMFLYAEKITNLDLSSLDTSKVTKMFDMFNCMKSLTNLKFSKKFNTGQVQNMQGMFANLMNIQEIDLSQANFDTSNVTNFFGMFTYYLHTTAPSKLQRIYVEAGKDFNTSKAAPTNYAQNINSQIFSDQLLLRGGNGSYVPNPAYADLSWLRIDRGAAQPGYFTAK
;
A
#
# COMPACT_ATOMS: atom_id res chain seq x y z
N MET A 1 17.46 -15.65 38.60
CA MET A 1 17.84 -15.00 37.38
C MET A 1 17.06 -13.71 37.10
N LEU A 2 15.80 -13.57 37.48
CA LEU A 2 15.00 -12.34 37.23
C LEU A 2 15.39 -11.07 38.00
N LYS A 3 16.20 -11.17 39.06
CA LYS A 3 16.63 -9.98 39.85
C LYS A 3 17.83 -9.24 39.26
N TRP A 4 18.61 -9.86 38.38
CA TRP A 4 19.80 -9.26 37.77
C TRP A 4 19.50 -8.47 36.50
N THR A 5 18.49 -8.84 35.76
CA THR A 5 18.05 -8.12 34.55
C THR A 5 17.45 -6.73 34.87
N LYS A 6 16.69 -6.63 35.96
CA LYS A 6 16.13 -5.31 36.38
C LYS A 6 17.19 -4.32 36.85
N PHE A 7 18.35 -4.79 37.37
CA PHE A 7 19.44 -3.92 37.85
C PHE A 7 20.31 -3.39 36.69
N MET A 8 20.49 -4.18 35.65
CA MET A 8 21.25 -3.75 34.45
C MET A 8 20.46 -2.75 33.60
N PHE A 9 19.15 -2.91 33.47
CA PHE A 9 18.28 -1.96 32.76
C PHE A 9 18.23 -0.59 33.43
N LYS A 10 18.14 -0.57 34.77
CA LYS A 10 18.13 0.70 35.54
C LYS A 10 19.46 1.46 35.46
N LYS A 11 20.58 0.78 35.33
CA LYS A 11 21.92 1.39 35.23
C LYS A 11 22.21 1.95 33.84
N ASN A 12 21.66 1.37 32.79
CA ASN A 12 21.75 1.89 31.40
C ASN A 12 20.85 3.12 31.15
N ILE A 13 19.67 3.14 31.77
CA ILE A 13 18.75 4.30 31.69
C ILE A 13 19.35 5.51 32.41
N GLU A 14 20.04 5.32 33.57
CA GLU A 14 20.69 6.44 34.25
C GLU A 14 21.93 6.97 33.50
N LYS A 15 22.70 6.10 32.81
CA LYS A 15 23.81 6.56 31.95
C LYS A 15 23.33 7.29 30.70
N SER A 16 22.23 6.84 30.10
CA SER A 16 21.59 7.52 28.98
C SER A 16 21.07 8.90 29.40
N LYS A 17 20.38 9.00 30.55
CA LYS A 17 19.91 10.31 31.05
C LYS A 17 21.03 11.31 31.34
N THR A 18 22.17 10.86 31.83
CA THR A 18 23.32 11.76 32.10
C THR A 18 24.00 12.23 30.81
N GLN A 19 24.06 11.39 29.80
CA GLN A 19 24.62 11.76 28.50
C GLN A 19 23.67 12.71 27.72
N ILE A 20 22.37 12.47 27.79
CA ILE A 20 21.32 13.35 27.20
C ILE A 20 21.31 14.71 27.89
N ILE A 21 21.49 14.78 29.22
CA ILE A 21 21.56 16.05 29.96
C ILE A 21 22.83 16.83 29.57
N HIS A 22 23.97 16.19 29.33
CA HIS A 22 25.19 16.88 28.90
C HIS A 22 25.11 17.37 27.45
N THR A 23 24.50 16.63 26.55
CA THR A 23 24.27 17.05 25.17
C THR A 23 23.21 18.17 25.11
N ALA A 24 22.16 18.06 25.90
CA ALA A 24 21.14 19.13 26.02
C ALA A 24 21.73 20.41 26.66
N LEU A 25 22.69 20.30 27.62
CA LEU A 25 23.32 21.47 28.24
C LEU A 25 24.31 22.15 27.28
N LEU A 26 25.03 21.40 26.44
CA LEU A 26 25.91 21.97 25.43
C LEU A 26 25.14 22.65 24.28
N THR A 27 24.04 22.02 23.86
CA THR A 27 23.10 22.61 22.89
C THR A 27 22.40 23.84 23.48
N PHE A 28 22.12 23.84 24.79
CA PHE A 28 21.54 24.99 25.49
C PHE A 28 22.49 26.16 25.59
N LEU A 29 23.81 25.94 25.70
CA LEU A 29 24.81 27.04 25.76
C LEU A 29 25.03 27.66 24.38
N VAL A 30 24.89 26.91 23.29
CA VAL A 30 24.94 27.43 21.92
C VAL A 30 23.58 28.06 21.52
N ALA A 31 22.45 27.56 22.07
CA ALA A 31 21.11 28.09 21.83
C ALA A 31 20.76 29.34 22.66
N LEU A 32 21.56 29.71 23.66
CA LEU A 32 21.30 30.93 24.48
C LEU A 32 21.54 32.25 23.69
N THR A 33 22.09 32.18 22.50
CA THR A 33 22.13 33.29 21.54
C THR A 33 20.97 33.27 20.53
N PHE A 34 20.16 32.20 20.49
CA PHE A 34 18.99 32.08 19.64
C PHE A 34 17.73 31.91 20.51
N ASN A 35 16.84 32.90 20.52
CA ASN A 35 15.55 32.83 21.17
C ASN A 35 14.63 31.83 20.44
N ILE A 36 14.74 30.53 20.75
CA ILE A 36 13.76 29.54 20.38
C ILE A 36 13.19 28.95 21.66
N PHE A 37 11.96 29.36 22.02
CA PHE A 37 11.21 28.75 23.09
C PHE A 37 10.59 27.44 22.62
N PHE A 38 11.21 26.30 23.00
CA PHE A 38 10.52 25.03 22.98
C PHE A 38 9.94 24.72 24.36
N PHE A 39 8.62 24.66 24.46
CA PHE A 39 7.97 24.04 25.59
C PHE A 39 8.07 22.53 25.44
N VAL A 40 9.07 21.91 26.08
CA VAL A 40 9.14 20.46 26.21
C VAL A 40 8.28 20.05 27.40
N LYS A 41 7.08 19.57 27.13
CA LYS A 41 6.34 18.73 28.07
C LYS A 41 6.89 17.32 27.90
N ASN A 42 7.25 16.65 29.02
CA ASN A 42 7.79 15.30 29.05
C ASN A 42 6.97 14.35 28.16
N THR A 43 7.48 14.05 26.98
CA THR A 43 7.08 12.94 26.15
C THR A 43 8.37 12.27 25.69
N GLU A 44 8.42 10.95 25.73
CA GLU A 44 9.56 10.16 25.25
C GLU A 44 9.86 10.51 23.79
N ALA A 45 11.13 10.47 23.42
CA ALA A 45 11.69 11.28 22.36
C ALA A 45 11.17 10.92 20.96
N LEU A 46 10.42 11.84 20.36
CA LEU A 46 10.43 12.02 18.91
C LEU A 46 11.89 12.11 18.42
N ARG A 47 12.25 11.34 17.44
CA ARG A 47 13.53 11.49 16.74
C ARG A 47 13.48 12.79 15.94
N VAL A 48 13.88 13.88 16.58
CA VAL A 48 14.06 15.17 15.88
C VAL A 48 15.31 15.04 15.02
N PRO A 49 15.25 15.35 13.71
CA PRO A 49 16.42 15.37 12.87
C PRO A 49 17.53 16.22 13.48
N GLY A 50 18.74 15.66 13.54
CA GLY A 50 19.90 16.36 14.02
C GLY A 50 20.25 17.53 13.07
N LEU A 51 20.66 18.68 13.63
CA LEU A 51 21.22 19.78 12.88
C LEU A 51 22.50 20.24 13.57
N ALA A 52 23.63 20.16 12.86
CA ALA A 52 24.87 20.72 13.29
C ALA A 52 25.41 21.66 12.20
N VAL A 53 25.97 22.78 12.63
CA VAL A 53 26.55 23.80 11.74
C VAL A 53 27.95 24.08 12.20
N SER A 54 28.91 24.04 11.30
CA SER A 54 30.27 24.45 11.56
C SER A 54 30.73 25.44 10.49
N PHE A 55 31.50 26.42 10.93
CA PHE A 55 32.25 27.29 10.04
C PHE A 55 33.72 26.87 10.08
N ASP A 56 34.27 26.60 8.93
CA ASP A 56 35.70 26.54 8.73
C ASP A 56 36.15 27.96 8.45
N ALA A 57 36.12 28.74 9.51
CA ALA A 57 36.72 30.07 9.48
C ALA A 57 38.22 29.92 9.71
N ASP A 58 39.02 30.19 8.72
CA ASP A 58 40.44 30.43 8.94
C ASP A 58 40.58 31.36 10.18
N ALA A 59 41.44 31.03 11.11
CA ALA A 59 41.61 31.76 12.39
C ALA A 59 41.80 33.28 12.24
N GLN A 60 41.88 33.76 11.03
CA GLN A 60 42.00 35.15 10.62
C GLN A 60 40.69 35.96 10.61
N ILE A 61 39.51 35.31 10.67
CA ILE A 61 38.21 36.04 10.75
C ILE A 61 37.97 36.59 12.17
N ASN A 62 38.53 35.98 13.19
CA ASN A 62 38.56 36.49 14.56
C ASN A 62 39.81 37.30 14.88
N GLY A 63 40.70 37.45 13.93
CA GLY A 63 41.96 38.17 14.09
C GLY A 63 42.14 39.18 12.98
N ASN A 64 42.58 40.38 13.38
CA ASN A 64 42.91 41.53 12.52
C ASN A 64 43.66 41.10 11.27
N GLN A 65 43.00 41.03 10.14
CA GLN A 65 43.71 40.96 8.89
C GLN A 65 44.29 42.34 8.59
N ILE A 66 45.62 42.42 8.53
CA ILE A 66 46.31 43.69 8.18
C ILE A 66 46.36 43.77 6.66
N ILE A 67 45.44 44.52 6.07
CA ILE A 67 45.47 44.83 4.65
C ILE A 67 46.47 45.97 4.41
N ASN A 68 47.62 45.61 3.87
CA ASN A 68 48.76 46.59 3.72
C ASN A 68 48.75 47.29 2.36
N SER A 69 47.74 47.22 1.54
CA SER A 69 47.75 47.77 0.19
C SER A 69 46.64 48.78 -0.05
N LEU A 70 47.03 49.95 -0.56
CA LEU A 70 46.17 51.11 -0.83
C LEU A 70 45.14 50.90 -1.98
N THR A 71 45.20 49.84 -2.72
CA THR A 71 44.30 49.55 -3.87
C THR A 71 43.87 48.12 -3.99
N GLN A 72 44.01 47.34 -2.92
CA GLN A 72 43.82 45.89 -2.99
C GLN A 72 42.33 45.52 -2.93
N THR A 73 41.90 44.70 -3.89
CA THR A 73 40.67 43.90 -3.87
C THR A 73 41.03 42.54 -3.31
N GLU A 74 40.34 42.10 -2.28
CA GLU A 74 40.57 40.82 -1.65
C GLU A 74 39.29 40.02 -1.61
N ASP A 75 39.44 38.69 -1.73
CA ASP A 75 38.39 37.69 -1.65
C ASP A 75 38.76 36.70 -0.56
N HIS A 76 37.87 36.54 0.43
CA HIS A 76 38.09 35.70 1.60
C HIS A 76 37.05 34.59 1.65
N PRO A 77 37.42 33.35 1.30
CA PRO A 77 36.53 32.21 1.37
C PRO A 77 36.29 31.78 2.81
N MET A 78 35.05 31.46 3.11
CA MET A 78 34.61 30.83 4.35
C MET A 78 33.79 29.58 3.97
N ASN A 79 34.04 28.44 4.65
CA ASN A 79 33.24 27.24 4.42
C ASN A 79 32.23 27.10 5.54
N LEU A 80 30.96 27.07 5.15
CA LEU A 80 29.83 26.70 6.00
C LEU A 80 29.51 25.25 5.75
N THR A 81 29.65 24.39 6.75
CA THR A 81 29.24 22.97 6.67
C THR A 81 28.00 22.76 7.49
N VAL A 82 26.95 22.26 6.85
CA VAL A 82 25.69 21.84 7.46
C VAL A 82 25.63 20.32 7.49
N THR A 83 25.40 19.77 8.67
CA THR A 83 25.21 18.34 8.90
C THR A 83 23.78 18.14 9.37
N THR A 84 22.99 17.34 8.65
CA THR A 84 21.63 16.99 9.05
C THR A 84 21.24 15.61 8.50
N ASP A 85 20.44 14.89 9.26
CA ASP A 85 19.76 13.66 8.82
C ASP A 85 18.30 13.93 8.38
N ASN A 86 17.87 15.20 8.36
CA ASN A 86 16.56 15.60 7.88
C ASN A 86 16.41 15.30 6.38
N THR A 87 15.46 14.42 6.04
CA THR A 87 15.17 14.00 4.65
C THR A 87 14.57 15.11 3.80
N THR A 88 13.97 16.12 4.43
CA THR A 88 13.39 17.29 3.75
C THR A 88 14.39 18.44 3.57
N GLY A 89 15.62 18.27 4.12
CA GLY A 89 16.70 19.23 3.93
C GLY A 89 16.70 20.41 4.91
N TYR A 90 17.25 21.56 4.48
CA TYR A 90 17.46 22.72 5.31
C TYR A 90 17.52 24.02 4.48
N GLN A 91 17.47 25.15 5.17
CA GLN A 91 17.64 26.48 4.61
C GLN A 91 18.77 27.22 5.35
N VAL A 92 19.55 27.99 4.61
CA VAL A 92 20.57 28.88 5.15
C VAL A 92 20.20 30.32 4.81
N MET A 93 20.08 31.16 5.82
CA MET A 93 19.84 32.58 5.68
C MET A 93 21.03 33.37 6.22
N ILE A 94 21.29 34.55 5.65
CA ILE A 94 22.34 35.46 6.11
C ILE A 94 21.83 36.91 6.23
N SER A 95 22.32 37.62 7.23
CA SER A 95 22.13 39.07 7.38
C SER A 95 23.26 39.67 8.20
N ALA A 96 23.39 41.00 8.22
CA ALA A 96 24.11 41.66 9.28
C ALA A 96 23.40 41.43 10.64
N GLN A 97 24.13 41.50 11.73
CA GLN A 97 23.56 41.35 13.09
C GLN A 97 22.57 42.47 13.43
N THR A 98 22.78 43.64 12.82
CA THR A 98 21.93 44.83 12.97
C THR A 98 21.49 45.33 11.60
N ASN A 99 20.76 46.43 11.55
CA ASN A 99 20.48 47.09 10.26
C ASN A 99 21.67 47.89 9.71
N GLU A 100 22.79 47.97 10.43
CA GLU A 100 24.06 48.54 9.92
C GLU A 100 24.76 47.50 9.05
N THR A 101 24.89 47.78 7.77
CA THR A 101 25.53 46.91 6.77
C THR A 101 26.94 47.30 6.42
N ALA A 102 27.41 48.48 6.86
CA ALA A 102 28.78 48.89 6.69
C ALA A 102 29.70 48.32 7.77
N MET A 103 30.96 48.06 7.46
CA MET A 103 31.98 47.90 8.48
C MET A 103 32.31 49.28 9.05
N THR A 104 32.26 49.40 10.37
CA THR A 104 32.51 50.64 11.11
C THR A 104 33.72 50.50 11.99
N SER A 105 34.38 51.63 12.28
CA SER A 105 35.53 51.70 13.19
C SER A 105 35.13 52.37 14.52
N ALA A 106 35.68 51.85 15.61
CA ALA A 106 35.53 52.44 16.94
C ALA A 106 36.43 53.65 17.15
N THR A 107 37.42 53.83 16.28
CA THR A 107 38.51 54.84 16.46
C THR A 107 38.44 56.02 15.48
N ASN A 108 37.64 55.89 14.41
CA ASN A 108 37.48 56.98 13.41
C ASN A 108 36.04 56.89 12.81
N SER A 109 35.72 57.92 11.99
CA SER A 109 34.36 58.00 11.37
C SER A 109 34.28 57.41 9.97
N ASP A 110 35.34 56.81 9.45
CA ASP A 110 35.36 56.23 8.12
C ASP A 110 34.55 54.88 8.13
N ARG A 111 34.06 54.55 6.96
CA ARG A 111 33.17 53.35 6.78
C ARG A 111 33.56 52.60 5.51
N ILE A 112 33.45 51.30 5.57
CA ILE A 112 33.49 50.44 4.39
C ILE A 112 32.04 50.00 4.14
N ASN A 113 31.37 50.61 3.19
CA ASN A 113 29.93 50.42 2.96
C ASN A 113 29.65 49.09 2.26
N SER A 114 28.47 48.54 2.46
CA SER A 114 27.99 47.47 1.60
C SER A 114 27.86 47.95 0.15
N ILE A 115 28.18 47.12 -0.84
CA ILE A 115 27.81 47.39 -2.24
C ILE A 115 26.29 47.56 -2.33
N SER A 116 25.80 48.35 -3.30
CA SER A 116 24.37 48.68 -3.44
C SER A 116 23.62 47.77 -4.41
N GLN A 117 24.33 46.95 -5.18
CA GLN A 117 23.80 46.01 -6.17
C GLN A 117 24.81 44.88 -6.37
N ASN A 118 24.40 43.81 -7.07
CA ASN A 118 25.33 42.73 -7.39
C ASN A 118 26.44 43.22 -8.33
N LEU A 119 27.69 42.93 -7.98
CA LEU A 119 28.87 43.37 -8.69
C LEU A 119 29.96 42.29 -8.70
N THR A 120 30.75 42.24 -9.77
CA THR A 120 32.04 41.52 -9.74
C THR A 120 33.03 42.28 -8.87
N LEU A 121 33.98 41.58 -8.25
CA LEU A 121 34.96 42.19 -7.33
C LEU A 121 35.74 43.37 -7.98
N THR A 122 36.08 43.25 -9.27
CA THR A 122 36.75 44.28 -10.05
C THR A 122 35.95 45.59 -10.18
N ASN A 123 34.63 45.48 -10.15
CA ASN A 123 33.69 46.60 -10.30
C ASN A 123 33.26 47.23 -8.97
N PHE A 124 33.78 46.76 -7.83
CA PHE A 124 33.49 47.38 -6.54
C PHE A 124 33.87 48.83 -6.51
N PRO A 125 33.01 49.73 -6.01
CA PRO A 125 33.40 51.06 -5.59
C PRO A 125 34.46 50.98 -4.47
N SER A 126 35.29 51.97 -4.37
CA SER A 126 36.27 52.06 -3.26
C SER A 126 35.56 52.20 -1.90
N ASN A 127 36.12 51.59 -0.87
CA ASN A 127 35.53 51.42 0.47
C ASN A 127 34.19 50.73 0.47
N THR A 128 34.10 49.61 -0.27
CA THR A 128 32.93 48.77 -0.23
C THR A 128 33.27 47.27 -0.05
N TRP A 129 32.28 46.53 0.45
CA TRP A 129 32.34 45.11 0.64
C TRP A 129 31.01 44.41 0.28
N GLY A 130 31.07 43.12 0.06
CA GLY A 130 29.91 42.27 -0.27
C GLY A 130 30.21 40.81 -0.04
N ILE A 131 29.21 39.96 -0.17
CA ILE A 131 29.32 38.51 -0.05
C ILE A 131 28.82 37.82 -1.31
N ARG A 132 29.31 36.62 -1.57
CA ARG A 132 28.74 35.70 -2.59
C ARG A 132 28.75 34.27 -2.12
N LEU A 133 27.91 33.44 -2.74
CA LEU A 133 27.90 32.00 -2.54
C LEU A 133 28.73 31.33 -3.64
N GLY A 134 29.74 30.52 -3.23
CA GLY A 134 30.62 29.82 -4.15
C GLY A 134 31.71 30.72 -4.78
N ASN A 135 32.59 30.10 -5.58
CA ASN A 135 33.77 30.73 -6.17
C ASN A 135 33.49 31.57 -7.42
N TYR A 136 32.26 31.52 -7.93
CA TYR A 136 31.89 32.11 -9.21
C TYR A 136 30.67 33.01 -9.07
N GLY A 137 30.63 34.06 -9.90
CA GLY A 137 29.50 34.97 -9.95
C GLY A 137 29.77 36.32 -9.31
N GLU A 138 28.71 37.08 -9.13
CA GLU A 138 28.74 38.42 -8.55
C GLU A 138 28.59 38.38 -7.04
N PHE A 139 29.21 39.30 -6.35
CA PHE A 139 28.97 39.58 -4.94
C PHE A 139 27.66 40.36 -4.81
N MET A 140 26.93 40.06 -3.76
CA MET A 140 25.69 40.71 -3.40
C MET A 140 25.88 41.67 -2.23
N PRO A 141 25.01 42.69 -2.09
CA PRO A 141 24.96 43.55 -0.94
C PRO A 141 24.79 42.78 0.36
N ILE A 142 25.32 43.31 1.46
CA ILE A 142 25.08 42.77 2.79
C ILE A 142 23.62 43.03 3.18
N PRO A 143 22.82 42.02 3.46
CA PRO A 143 21.43 42.20 3.87
C PRO A 143 21.37 42.71 5.34
N PRO A 144 20.48 43.68 5.65
CA PRO A 144 20.30 44.14 7.03
C PRO A 144 19.56 43.11 7.87
N ALA A 145 19.64 43.22 9.20
CA ALA A 145 18.94 42.31 10.12
C ALA A 145 17.43 42.26 9.90
N SER A 146 16.82 43.36 9.48
CA SER A 146 15.37 43.45 9.20
C SER A 146 14.95 42.75 7.92
N SER A 147 15.89 42.34 7.06
CA SER A 147 15.60 41.70 5.78
C SER A 147 16.68 40.67 5.42
N PRO A 148 16.80 39.57 6.17
CA PRO A 148 17.74 38.49 5.84
C PRO A 148 17.44 37.92 4.45
N ILE A 149 18.46 37.43 3.76
CA ILE A 149 18.30 36.74 2.48
C ILE A 149 18.62 35.26 2.62
N MET A 150 17.95 34.44 1.80
CA MET A 150 18.23 33.00 1.69
C MET A 150 19.47 32.81 0.81
N LEU A 151 20.52 32.20 1.36
CA LEU A 151 21.73 31.80 0.63
C LEU A 151 21.57 30.42 0.00
N VAL A 152 21.00 29.47 0.75
CA VAL A 152 20.86 28.08 0.34
C VAL A 152 19.46 27.60 0.70
N GLN A 153 18.85 26.91 -0.22
CA GLN A 153 17.66 26.06 0.04
C GLN A 153 17.95 24.66 -0.48
N ASN A 154 18.10 23.72 0.44
CA ASN A 154 18.25 22.31 0.12
C ASN A 154 16.95 21.58 0.49
N SER A 155 16.34 20.87 -0.48
CA SER A 155 15.06 20.18 -0.32
C SER A 155 15.21 18.68 -0.08
N SER A 156 16.44 18.20 0.18
CA SER A 156 16.74 16.79 0.41
C SER A 156 17.86 16.62 1.42
N LYS A 157 17.94 15.44 2.01
CA LYS A 157 19.06 15.07 2.87
C LYS A 157 20.37 15.09 2.08
N PRO A 158 21.45 15.70 2.61
CA PRO A 158 22.77 15.62 2.01
C PRO A 158 23.26 14.18 1.85
N VAL A 159 23.83 13.85 0.70
CA VAL A 159 24.27 12.47 0.36
C VAL A 159 25.30 11.93 1.37
N THR A 160 26.14 12.79 1.90
CA THR A 160 27.22 12.44 2.87
C THR A 160 26.88 12.81 4.31
N ASN A 161 25.64 13.18 4.61
CA ASN A 161 25.19 13.83 5.84
C ASN A 161 25.83 15.20 6.12
N ASN A 162 26.79 15.64 5.33
CA ASN A 162 27.46 16.93 5.39
C ASN A 162 27.33 17.64 4.06
N ASP A 163 26.99 18.91 4.08
CA ASP A 163 26.92 19.75 2.91
C ASP A 163 27.75 21.03 3.17
N THR A 164 28.72 21.32 2.29
CA THR A 164 29.63 22.43 2.47
C THR A 164 29.37 23.48 1.43
N HIS A 165 29.12 24.71 1.90
CA HIS A 165 28.88 25.89 1.09
C HIS A 165 29.98 26.89 1.32
N GLN A 166 30.67 27.28 0.26
CA GLN A 166 31.65 28.35 0.33
C GLN A 166 30.91 29.69 0.25
N VAL A 167 31.16 30.56 1.21
CA VAL A 167 30.71 31.97 1.25
C VAL A 167 31.93 32.85 1.19
N ASP A 168 32.05 33.61 0.13
CA ASP A 168 33.19 34.51 -0.05
C ASP A 168 32.83 35.93 0.37
N MET A 169 33.76 36.62 1.00
CA MET A 169 33.68 38.04 1.33
C MET A 169 34.61 38.84 0.42
N GLY A 170 34.04 39.67 -0.43
CA GLY A 170 34.82 40.60 -1.29
C GLY A 170 34.95 41.99 -0.68
N LEU A 171 36.12 42.58 -0.81
CA LEU A 171 36.46 43.87 -0.24
C LEU A 171 37.29 44.69 -1.21
N LYS A 172 37.05 46.00 -1.29
CA LYS A 172 37.91 46.98 -2.01
C LYS A 172 38.10 48.26 -1.20
N LEU A 173 39.33 48.54 -0.86
CA LEU A 173 39.70 49.70 -0.06
C LEU A 173 40.12 50.94 -0.91
N ALA A 174 39.92 52.10 -0.38
CA ALA A 174 40.42 53.34 -0.96
C ALA A 174 41.79 53.79 -0.34
N PRO A 175 42.63 54.45 -1.09
CA PRO A 175 43.93 54.94 -0.58
C PRO A 175 43.86 55.93 0.59
N ASN A 176 42.71 56.59 0.78
CA ASN A 176 42.49 57.61 1.81
C ASN A 176 41.68 57.08 3.01
N LEU A 177 41.46 55.80 3.12
CA LEU A 177 40.82 55.22 4.29
C LEU A 177 41.72 55.36 5.50
N SER A 178 41.20 55.90 6.60
CA SER A 178 41.96 56.05 7.85
C SER A 178 42.41 54.71 8.38
N SER A 179 43.61 54.66 8.95
CA SER A 179 44.08 53.45 9.64
C SER A 179 43.18 53.11 10.84
N GLY A 180 42.80 51.86 10.99
CA GLY A 180 41.96 51.42 12.10
C GLY A 180 41.40 50.01 11.87
N GLU A 181 40.75 49.51 12.89
CA GLU A 181 39.96 48.24 12.80
C GLU A 181 38.54 48.57 12.33
N TYR A 182 38.10 47.91 11.28
CA TYR A 182 36.76 48.04 10.73
C TYR A 182 36.02 46.69 10.87
N THR A 183 34.88 46.72 11.52
CA THR A 183 34.13 45.48 11.86
C THR A 183 32.68 45.57 11.47
N ASN A 184 32.13 44.41 11.10
CA ASN A 184 30.70 44.10 11.06
C ASN A 184 30.51 42.66 11.47
N THR A 185 29.38 42.33 12.04
CA THR A 185 29.03 40.95 12.40
C THR A 185 27.95 40.45 11.47
N LEU A 186 28.23 39.35 10.80
CA LEU A 186 27.22 38.63 10.01
C LEU A 186 26.55 37.53 10.85
N MET A 187 25.26 37.44 10.70
CA MET A 187 24.42 36.36 11.29
C MET A 187 24.10 35.36 10.22
N VAL A 188 24.47 34.11 10.45
CA VAL A 188 24.05 32.99 9.61
C VAL A 188 23.06 32.16 10.41
N THR A 189 21.87 32.01 9.86
CA THR A 189 20.79 31.21 10.45
C THR A 189 20.57 29.98 9.59
N VAL A 190 20.70 28.82 10.18
CA VAL A 190 20.38 27.55 9.51
C VAL A 190 19.14 26.96 10.16
N ILE A 191 18.15 26.61 9.35
CA ILE A 191 16.87 26.09 9.79
C ILE A 191 16.62 24.77 9.03
N THR A 192 16.27 23.70 9.73
CA THR A 192 15.78 22.49 9.06
C THR A 192 14.42 22.79 8.43
N ASN A 193 14.17 22.22 7.26
CA ASN A 193 12.83 22.21 6.68
C ASN A 193 11.88 21.41 7.58
N ASP A 194 10.58 21.63 7.43
CA ASP A 194 9.57 20.87 8.17
C ASP A 194 9.79 19.37 7.96
N TYR A 195 9.85 18.64 9.05
CA TYR A 195 10.02 17.19 9.06
C TYR A 195 8.76 16.54 9.61
N PRO A 196 7.87 16.04 8.73
CA PRO A 196 6.74 15.25 9.20
C PRO A 196 7.28 13.95 9.80
N PRO A 197 7.00 13.65 11.09
CA PRO A 197 7.48 12.42 11.69
C PRO A 197 6.85 11.22 10.97
N ARG A 198 7.66 10.22 10.70
CA ARG A 198 7.25 8.98 10.05
C ARG A 198 6.91 7.94 11.12
N ALA A 199 5.79 7.24 10.95
CA ALA A 199 5.43 6.09 11.74
C ALA A 199 5.09 4.91 10.83
N LEU A 200 5.73 3.76 11.05
CA LEU A 200 5.49 2.50 10.34
C LEU A 200 4.90 1.49 11.32
N THR A 201 3.85 0.78 10.92
CA THR A 201 3.26 -0.27 11.76
C THR A 201 4.19 -1.47 11.93
N LEU A 202 4.04 -2.17 13.05
CA LEU A 202 4.52 -3.54 13.20
C LEU A 202 4.04 -4.41 12.02
N SER A 203 4.72 -5.54 11.77
CA SER A 203 4.16 -6.54 10.85
C SER A 203 2.79 -7.01 11.33
N SER A 204 1.92 -7.42 10.41
CA SER A 204 0.51 -7.77 10.68
C SER A 204 0.35 -8.78 11.81
N PHE A 205 1.31 -9.72 11.95
CA PHE A 205 1.27 -10.72 13.01
C PHE A 205 1.41 -10.07 14.40
N TYR A 206 2.41 -9.20 14.59
CA TYR A 206 2.63 -8.52 15.89
C TYR A 206 1.56 -7.47 16.15
N TRP A 207 1.15 -6.71 15.14
CA TRP A 207 0.04 -5.77 15.19
C TRP A 207 -1.23 -6.43 15.75
N ARG A 208 -1.66 -7.54 15.13
CA ARG A 208 -2.86 -8.27 15.54
C ARG A 208 -2.74 -8.88 16.93
N ASN A 209 -1.56 -9.45 17.28
CA ASN A 209 -1.35 -10.00 18.62
C ASN A 209 -1.38 -8.92 19.69
N ALA A 210 -0.77 -7.76 19.47
CA ALA A 210 -0.85 -6.63 20.39
C ALA A 210 -2.30 -6.21 20.65
N MET A 211 -3.12 -6.10 19.59
CA MET A 211 -4.53 -5.78 19.72
C MET A 211 -5.31 -6.86 20.48
N LYS A 212 -5.05 -8.15 20.18
CA LYS A 212 -5.65 -9.29 20.87
C LYS A 212 -5.33 -9.32 22.36
N ASP A 213 -4.06 -9.12 22.71
CA ASP A 213 -3.61 -9.18 24.10
C ASP A 213 -4.14 -7.99 24.91
N THR A 214 -4.17 -6.82 24.30
CA THR A 214 -4.69 -5.58 24.94
C THR A 214 -6.21 -5.63 25.17
N SER A 215 -6.97 -6.17 24.22
CA SER A 215 -8.44 -6.26 24.33
C SER A 215 -8.93 -7.52 25.08
N GLY A 216 -8.06 -8.50 25.28
CA GLY A 216 -8.43 -9.81 25.82
C GLY A 216 -9.16 -10.71 24.80
N GLY A 217 -9.08 -10.38 23.50
CA GLY A 217 -9.63 -11.14 22.38
C GLY A 217 -10.06 -10.26 21.22
N LEU A 218 -9.79 -10.66 19.97
CA LEU A 218 -10.17 -9.89 18.79
C LEU A 218 -11.68 -9.75 18.64
N ASP A 219 -12.45 -10.70 19.17
CA ASP A 219 -13.92 -10.69 19.22
C ASP A 219 -14.52 -9.62 20.15
N LYS A 220 -13.69 -8.99 21.00
CA LYS A 220 -14.10 -7.88 21.87
C LYS A 220 -14.13 -6.54 21.13
N ILE A 221 -13.37 -6.44 20.03
CA ILE A 221 -13.21 -5.19 19.28
C ILE A 221 -14.38 -5.07 18.29
N LYS A 222 -15.24 -4.08 18.50
CA LYS A 222 -16.34 -3.75 17.58
C LYS A 222 -16.02 -2.57 16.68
N HIS A 223 -15.13 -1.70 17.14
CA HIS A 223 -14.74 -0.50 16.40
C HIS A 223 -13.22 -0.36 16.40
N PHE A 224 -12.67 0.13 15.30
CA PHE A 224 -11.26 0.49 15.20
C PHE A 224 -11.16 1.92 14.70
N ALA A 225 -10.49 2.80 15.45
CA ALA A 225 -10.49 4.22 15.15
C ALA A 225 -9.17 4.91 15.52
N ARG A 226 -8.83 5.98 14.78
CA ARG A 226 -7.77 6.90 15.15
C ARG A 226 -8.23 7.84 16.27
N SER A 227 -7.43 7.96 17.33
CA SER A 227 -7.61 9.00 18.35
C SER A 227 -6.85 10.27 17.95
N MET A 228 -7.46 11.42 18.18
CA MET A 228 -6.80 12.73 17.99
C MET A 228 -6.08 13.21 19.27
N THR A 229 -6.22 12.48 20.36
CA THR A 229 -5.56 12.76 21.65
C THR A 229 -4.75 11.56 22.09
N PRO A 230 -3.55 11.77 22.70
CA PRO A 230 -2.75 10.67 23.20
C PRO A 230 -3.46 9.92 24.32
N PRO A 231 -3.20 8.61 24.49
CA PRO A 231 -3.73 7.84 25.60
C PRO A 231 -3.19 8.34 26.94
N THR A 232 -3.91 8.07 27.99
CA THR A 232 -3.47 8.31 29.37
C THR A 232 -2.83 7.05 29.96
N VAL A 233 -2.18 7.17 31.13
CA VAL A 233 -1.57 6.00 31.80
C VAL A 233 -2.61 4.95 32.19
N VAL A 234 -3.87 5.36 32.46
CA VAL A 234 -4.97 4.44 32.78
C VAL A 234 -5.40 3.59 31.58
N ASP A 235 -5.16 4.04 30.36
CA ASP A 235 -5.52 3.34 29.12
C ASP A 235 -4.59 2.16 28.84
N ASN A 236 -3.44 2.08 29.54
CA ASN A 236 -2.42 1.04 29.40
C ASN A 236 -2.02 0.76 27.93
N PRO A 237 -1.55 1.80 27.20
CA PRO A 237 -1.28 1.68 25.78
C PRO A 237 -0.13 0.73 25.48
N VAL A 238 -0.18 0.12 24.30
CA VAL A 238 0.86 -0.73 23.73
C VAL A 238 1.46 -0.06 22.51
N HIS A 239 2.72 -0.35 22.22
CA HIS A 239 3.43 0.12 21.04
C HIS A 239 3.07 -0.73 19.83
N LEU A 240 2.72 -0.07 18.74
CA LEU A 240 2.29 -0.68 17.48
C LEU A 240 3.19 -0.31 16.30
N GLU A 241 4.23 0.49 16.51
CA GLU A 241 5.22 0.89 15.52
C GLU A 241 6.38 -0.10 15.40
N ASP A 242 7.01 -0.10 14.23
CA ASP A 242 8.33 -0.71 14.03
C ASP A 242 9.41 0.22 14.56
N ASP A 243 9.98 -0.11 15.71
CA ASP A 243 11.00 0.69 16.42
C ASP A 243 12.25 0.98 15.59
N GLY A 244 12.55 0.14 14.59
CA GLY A 244 13.75 0.28 13.77
C GLY A 244 13.65 1.37 12.71
N THR A 245 12.44 1.76 12.32
CA THR A 245 12.19 2.62 11.17
C THR A 245 11.23 3.78 11.42
N SER A 246 10.56 3.81 12.58
CA SER A 246 9.63 4.87 12.97
C SER A 246 10.33 6.01 13.69
N ASP A 247 9.92 7.23 13.40
CA ASP A 247 10.34 8.46 14.10
C ASP A 247 9.29 8.88 15.15
N ALA A 248 8.07 8.37 15.02
CA ALA A 248 6.97 8.62 15.92
C ALA A 248 6.36 7.31 16.41
N GLU A 249 5.98 7.32 17.68
CA GLU A 249 5.25 6.20 18.28
C GLU A 249 3.87 6.03 17.66
N VAL A 250 3.39 4.78 17.65
CA VAL A 250 2.00 4.42 17.38
C VAL A 250 1.47 3.71 18.62
N LEU A 251 0.74 4.43 19.44
CA LEU A 251 0.19 3.92 20.69
C LEU A 251 -1.22 3.37 20.46
N GLY A 252 -1.43 2.09 20.81
CA GLY A 252 -2.74 1.45 20.71
C GLY A 252 -3.30 1.10 22.09
N TRP A 253 -4.62 1.22 22.27
CA TRP A 253 -5.31 0.79 23.49
C TRP A 253 -6.76 0.38 23.21
N PHE A 254 -7.31 -0.42 24.09
CA PHE A 254 -8.70 -0.85 24.00
C PHE A 254 -9.54 -0.16 25.09
N ASP A 255 -10.64 0.48 24.66
CA ASP A 255 -11.66 1.00 25.57
C ASP A 255 -12.81 -0.01 25.66
N PRO A 256 -12.98 -0.71 26.81
CA PRO A 256 -14.05 -1.70 26.96
C PRO A 256 -15.45 -1.08 27.06
N ALA A 257 -15.57 0.22 27.34
CA ALA A 257 -16.89 0.89 27.45
C ALA A 257 -17.48 1.15 26.07
N SER A 258 -16.66 1.54 25.10
CA SER A 258 -17.07 1.74 23.70
C SER A 258 -16.78 0.52 22.82
N GLU A 259 -16.13 -0.52 23.36
CA GLU A 259 -15.66 -1.70 22.60
C GLU A 259 -14.78 -1.31 21.40
N THR A 260 -14.03 -0.19 21.54
CA THR A 260 -13.20 0.40 20.49
C THR A 260 -11.72 0.17 20.76
N PHE A 261 -11.01 -0.31 19.74
CA PHE A 261 -9.57 -0.24 19.73
C PHE A 261 -9.12 1.07 19.08
N TYR A 262 -8.50 1.93 19.88
CA TYR A 262 -7.95 3.20 19.41
C TYR A 262 -6.46 3.06 19.10
N TYR A 263 -5.99 3.85 18.11
CA TYR A 263 -4.57 4.11 17.93
C TYR A 263 -4.32 5.62 17.84
N TYR A 264 -3.14 6.04 18.26
CA TYR A 264 -2.69 7.43 18.22
C TYR A 264 -1.26 7.49 17.70
N SER A 265 -0.95 8.47 16.87
CA SER A 265 0.41 8.85 16.49
C SER A 265 0.48 10.33 16.21
N LEU A 266 1.67 10.94 16.42
CA LEU A 266 1.97 12.30 16.00
C LEU A 266 2.20 12.41 14.49
N ALA A 267 2.47 11.30 13.81
CA ALA A 267 2.55 11.26 12.35
C ALA A 267 1.19 11.61 11.73
N ASP A 268 1.17 12.37 10.64
CA ASP A 268 -0.05 12.70 9.91
C ASP A 268 -0.80 11.44 9.47
N LYS A 269 -0.04 10.46 8.98
CA LYS A 269 -0.51 9.11 8.67
C LYS A 269 0.48 8.08 9.18
N VAL A 270 -0.04 6.92 9.56
CA VAL A 270 0.77 5.76 9.94
C VAL A 270 0.93 4.87 8.71
N GLU A 271 2.16 4.70 8.24
CA GLU A 271 2.47 3.81 7.12
C GLU A 271 2.22 2.36 7.51
N LEU A 272 1.52 1.63 6.67
CA LEU A 272 1.34 0.20 6.85
C LEU A 272 2.61 -0.55 6.44
N ASN A 273 2.90 -1.66 7.14
CA ASN A 273 3.98 -2.55 6.75
C ASN A 273 3.78 -3.05 5.31
N TYR A 274 4.87 -3.22 4.56
CA TYR A 274 4.82 -3.72 3.18
C TYR A 274 4.06 -5.05 3.04
N ASP A 275 4.11 -5.90 4.10
CA ASP A 275 3.28 -7.08 4.26
C ASP A 275 2.18 -6.82 5.29
N SER A 276 1.03 -6.37 4.81
CA SER A 276 -0.18 -6.15 5.60
C SER A 276 -1.19 -7.31 5.47
N SER A 277 -0.69 -8.50 5.08
CA SER A 277 -1.52 -9.70 4.98
C SER A 277 -2.14 -10.05 6.34
N TYR A 278 -3.42 -10.40 6.33
CA TYR A 278 -4.17 -10.82 7.53
C TYR A 278 -4.20 -9.80 8.69
N MET A 279 -3.98 -8.50 8.41
CA MET A 279 -3.86 -7.47 9.45
C MET A 279 -5.09 -7.39 10.36
N PHE A 280 -6.29 -7.54 9.82
CA PHE A 280 -7.57 -7.55 10.57
C PHE A 280 -8.26 -8.93 10.50
N LEU A 281 -7.52 -10.01 10.30
CA LEU A 281 -8.06 -11.37 10.28
C LEU A 281 -8.73 -11.72 11.60
N ASP A 282 -9.94 -12.33 11.53
CA ASP A 282 -10.72 -12.86 12.64
C ASP A 282 -11.25 -11.82 13.64
N PHE A 283 -11.37 -10.56 13.23
CA PHE A 283 -12.10 -9.55 13.99
C PHE A 283 -13.61 -9.71 13.76
N THR A 284 -14.16 -10.80 14.28
CA THR A 284 -15.50 -11.30 13.91
C THR A 284 -16.64 -10.37 14.32
N ASN A 285 -16.42 -9.49 15.29
CA ASN A 285 -17.41 -8.50 15.76
C ASN A 285 -17.09 -7.07 15.31
N LEU A 286 -15.99 -6.82 14.59
CA LEU A 286 -15.63 -5.50 14.10
C LEU A 286 -16.70 -5.00 13.10
N ALA A 287 -17.50 -4.05 13.51
CA ALA A 287 -18.63 -3.52 12.73
C ALA A 287 -18.18 -2.42 11.76
N ASP A 288 -17.24 -1.59 12.19
CA ASP A 288 -16.66 -0.50 11.40
C ASP A 288 -15.18 -0.27 11.71
N ILE A 289 -14.49 0.37 10.76
CA ILE A 289 -13.06 0.62 10.80
C ILE A 289 -12.74 1.98 10.17
N ASP A 290 -11.99 2.83 10.88
CA ASP A 290 -11.44 4.06 10.34
C ASP A 290 -10.03 3.83 9.80
N LEU A 291 -9.91 3.84 8.48
CA LEU A 291 -8.65 3.68 7.75
C LEU A 291 -8.01 5.01 7.35
N SER A 292 -8.65 6.15 7.62
CA SER A 292 -8.25 7.47 7.13
C SER A 292 -6.86 7.92 7.59
N GLY A 293 -6.44 7.46 8.77
CA GLY A 293 -5.12 7.73 9.35
C GLY A 293 -4.02 6.75 8.92
N LEU A 294 -4.33 5.74 8.10
CA LEU A 294 -3.39 4.73 7.63
C LEU A 294 -2.94 5.04 6.19
N ASP A 295 -1.68 4.76 5.88
CA ASP A 295 -1.09 4.93 4.55
C ASP A 295 -0.67 3.59 3.97
N ALA A 296 -1.31 3.18 2.89
CA ALA A 296 -1.09 1.89 2.24
C ALA A 296 -0.12 1.94 1.05
N ARG A 297 0.47 3.10 0.72
CA ARG A 297 1.33 3.28 -0.47
C ARG A 297 2.53 2.33 -0.54
N SER A 298 3.05 1.91 0.61
CA SER A 298 4.19 0.98 0.69
C SER A 298 3.78 -0.49 0.67
N VAL A 299 2.48 -0.79 0.72
CA VAL A 299 1.98 -2.16 0.83
C VAL A 299 2.09 -2.90 -0.50
N ILE A 300 2.64 -4.10 -0.45
CA ILE A 300 2.77 -5.04 -1.58
C ILE A 300 1.80 -6.21 -1.43
N ASN A 301 1.56 -6.65 -0.20
CA ASN A 301 0.74 -7.81 0.12
C ASN A 301 -0.43 -7.42 1.04
N MET A 302 -1.67 -7.59 0.53
CA MET A 302 -2.93 -7.41 1.27
C MET A 302 -3.75 -8.70 1.37
N GLN A 303 -3.08 -9.87 1.26
CA GLN A 303 -3.76 -11.16 1.36
C GLN A 303 -4.59 -11.24 2.65
N GLY A 304 -5.88 -11.55 2.51
CA GLY A 304 -6.78 -11.76 3.64
C GLY A 304 -6.88 -10.60 4.64
N MET A 305 -6.57 -9.36 4.24
CA MET A 305 -6.46 -8.21 5.15
C MET A 305 -7.69 -8.03 6.03
N PHE A 306 -8.89 -8.20 5.48
CA PHE A 306 -10.17 -8.09 6.21
C PHE A 306 -10.88 -9.45 6.37
N ARG A 307 -10.16 -10.56 6.20
CA ARG A 307 -10.75 -11.89 6.23
C ARG A 307 -11.43 -12.16 7.56
N ASN A 308 -12.67 -12.71 7.49
CA ASN A 308 -13.50 -13.11 8.64
C ASN A 308 -13.75 -11.96 9.64
N THR A 309 -13.99 -10.74 9.11
CA THR A 309 -14.41 -9.59 9.91
C THR A 309 -15.93 -9.45 9.94
N GLY A 310 -16.43 -8.80 11.01
CA GLY A 310 -17.84 -8.49 11.18
C GLY A 310 -18.32 -7.24 10.45
N LEU A 311 -17.48 -6.62 9.59
CA LEU A 311 -17.74 -5.32 8.96
C LEU A 311 -19.11 -5.23 8.29
N THR A 312 -19.84 -4.16 8.61
CA THR A 312 -21.12 -3.79 8.01
C THR A 312 -20.98 -2.64 7.00
N SER A 313 -19.90 -1.85 7.13
CA SER A 313 -19.48 -0.82 6.19
C SER A 313 -17.95 -0.81 6.08
N LEU A 314 -17.41 -0.35 4.95
CA LEU A 314 -15.97 -0.22 4.74
C LEU A 314 -15.72 0.92 3.75
N ASP A 315 -14.97 1.93 4.20
CA ASP A 315 -14.49 3.03 3.36
C ASP A 315 -13.01 2.79 3.00
N LEU A 316 -12.74 2.62 1.72
CA LEU A 316 -11.40 2.41 1.16
C LEU A 316 -10.84 3.68 0.49
N SER A 317 -11.52 4.82 0.58
CA SER A 317 -11.19 6.05 -0.15
C SER A 317 -9.77 6.58 0.16
N SER A 318 -9.23 6.28 1.35
CA SER A 318 -7.88 6.66 1.76
C SER A 318 -6.79 5.64 1.39
N PHE A 319 -7.16 4.47 0.84
CA PHE A 319 -6.23 3.37 0.57
C PHE A 319 -5.63 3.48 -0.83
N ASP A 320 -4.40 3.93 -0.91
CA ASP A 320 -3.62 3.85 -2.14
C ASP A 320 -2.99 2.46 -2.28
N THR A 321 -3.44 1.71 -3.29
CA THR A 321 -3.02 0.32 -3.51
C THR A 321 -2.17 0.14 -4.78
N GLU A 322 -1.55 1.22 -5.28
CA GLU A 322 -0.81 1.18 -6.55
C GLU A 322 0.36 0.18 -6.57
N ASN A 323 0.88 -0.22 -5.40
CA ASN A 323 2.01 -1.15 -5.28
C ASN A 323 1.58 -2.58 -4.92
N VAL A 324 0.30 -2.81 -4.66
CA VAL A 324 -0.21 -4.12 -4.23
C VAL A 324 -0.16 -5.13 -5.38
N THR A 325 0.42 -6.29 -5.11
CA THR A 325 0.52 -7.41 -6.05
C THR A 325 -0.33 -8.61 -5.67
N ASP A 326 -0.69 -8.74 -4.38
CA ASP A 326 -1.52 -9.83 -3.84
C ASP A 326 -2.72 -9.26 -3.07
N MET A 327 -3.93 -9.53 -3.55
CA MET A 327 -5.21 -9.23 -2.89
C MET A 327 -6.03 -10.50 -2.64
N SER A 328 -5.37 -11.66 -2.60
CA SER A 328 -6.04 -12.93 -2.41
C SER A 328 -6.79 -12.97 -1.08
N GLY A 329 -8.04 -13.43 -1.11
CA GLY A 329 -8.89 -13.54 0.08
C GLY A 329 -9.11 -12.25 0.86
N MET A 330 -8.85 -11.05 0.29
CA MET A 330 -8.90 -9.78 1.02
C MET A 330 -10.21 -9.58 1.79
N PHE A 331 -11.33 -10.01 1.22
CA PHE A 331 -12.66 -9.92 1.83
C PHE A 331 -13.30 -11.29 2.11
N TYR A 332 -12.48 -12.34 2.22
CA TYR A 332 -12.95 -13.70 2.49
C TYR A 332 -13.74 -13.75 3.80
N ASP A 333 -14.96 -14.32 3.79
CA ASP A 333 -15.87 -14.42 4.96
C ASP A 333 -16.34 -13.09 5.57
N VAL A 334 -16.27 -11.97 4.84
CA VAL A 334 -16.88 -10.70 5.28
C VAL A 334 -18.38 -10.77 4.98
N LYS A 335 -19.12 -11.37 5.91
CA LYS A 335 -20.51 -11.82 5.67
C LYS A 335 -21.57 -10.74 5.81
N ASN A 336 -21.26 -9.63 6.48
CA ASN A 336 -22.25 -8.62 6.85
C ASN A 336 -22.30 -7.42 5.88
N LEU A 337 -21.29 -7.24 5.02
CA LEU A 337 -21.27 -6.20 4.00
C LEU A 337 -22.36 -6.48 2.94
N THR A 338 -23.26 -5.50 2.77
CA THR A 338 -24.29 -5.53 1.72
C THR A 338 -23.84 -4.85 0.44
N ASN A 339 -22.90 -3.92 0.55
CA ASN A 339 -22.33 -3.09 -0.49
C ASN A 339 -20.82 -2.95 -0.27
N LEU A 340 -20.03 -2.91 -1.35
CA LEU A 340 -18.59 -2.67 -1.30
C LEU A 340 -18.19 -1.77 -2.47
N ASP A 341 -17.66 -0.59 -2.17
CA ASP A 341 -17.08 0.30 -3.19
C ASP A 341 -15.59 -0.03 -3.38
N LEU A 342 -15.25 -0.50 -4.58
CA LEU A 342 -13.88 -0.87 -4.97
C LEU A 342 -13.22 0.22 -5.84
N THR A 343 -13.91 1.33 -6.13
CA THR A 343 -13.40 2.38 -7.02
C THR A 343 -12.08 3.00 -6.56
N PRO A 344 -11.77 3.08 -5.25
CA PRO A 344 -10.47 3.59 -4.79
C PRO A 344 -9.29 2.64 -5.05
N LEU A 345 -9.55 1.34 -5.26
CA LEU A 345 -8.46 0.36 -5.38
C LEU A 345 -7.80 0.39 -6.76
N ASN A 346 -6.49 0.60 -6.79
CA ASN A 346 -5.67 0.40 -7.98
C ASN A 346 -5.18 -1.04 -8.05
N THR A 347 -5.73 -1.84 -8.98
CA THR A 347 -5.38 -3.26 -9.14
C THR A 347 -4.41 -3.53 -10.29
N SER A 348 -3.77 -2.50 -10.85
CA SER A 348 -2.94 -2.61 -12.06
C SER A 348 -1.66 -3.46 -11.91
N LYS A 349 -1.22 -3.71 -10.67
CA LYS A 349 -0.07 -4.58 -10.37
C LYS A 349 -0.48 -5.93 -9.78
N VAL A 350 -1.76 -6.14 -9.48
CA VAL A 350 -2.24 -7.36 -8.82
C VAL A 350 -2.11 -8.58 -9.73
N THR A 351 -1.52 -9.63 -9.21
CA THR A 351 -1.29 -10.90 -9.91
C THR A 351 -2.12 -12.05 -9.34
N ASP A 352 -2.58 -11.93 -8.09
CA ASP A 352 -3.40 -12.94 -7.42
C ASP A 352 -4.66 -12.33 -6.80
N MET A 353 -5.83 -12.86 -7.17
CA MET A 353 -7.15 -12.48 -6.66
C MET A 353 -7.95 -13.71 -6.19
N HIS A 354 -7.27 -14.84 -5.90
CA HIS A 354 -8.01 -16.03 -5.48
C HIS A 354 -8.77 -15.76 -4.18
N TYR A 355 -9.99 -16.26 -4.10
CA TYR A 355 -10.91 -16.12 -2.95
C TYR A 355 -11.23 -14.69 -2.52
N MET A 356 -10.97 -13.66 -3.35
CA MET A 356 -11.07 -12.25 -2.93
C MET A 356 -12.42 -11.89 -2.34
N PHE A 357 -13.52 -12.38 -2.92
CA PHE A 357 -14.90 -12.10 -2.46
C PHE A 357 -15.61 -13.36 -1.93
N THR A 358 -14.85 -14.38 -1.53
CA THR A 358 -15.44 -15.64 -1.07
C THR A 358 -16.31 -15.43 0.17
N ASN A 359 -17.52 -16.06 0.14
CA ASN A 359 -18.49 -16.06 1.23
C ASN A 359 -18.96 -14.67 1.70
N MET A 360 -18.90 -13.65 0.86
CA MET A 360 -19.57 -12.37 1.11
C MET A 360 -21.08 -12.55 0.93
N SER A 361 -21.69 -13.30 1.85
CA SER A 361 -23.04 -13.84 1.68
C SER A 361 -24.15 -12.82 1.72
N SER A 362 -23.93 -11.61 2.29
CA SER A 362 -24.90 -10.51 2.31
C SER A 362 -24.78 -9.54 1.14
N LEU A 363 -23.74 -9.66 0.32
CA LEU A 363 -23.49 -8.74 -0.78
C LEU A 363 -24.61 -8.79 -1.82
N THR A 364 -25.22 -7.62 -2.09
CA THR A 364 -26.34 -7.48 -3.03
C THR A 364 -25.98 -6.76 -4.32
N SER A 365 -24.87 -6.05 -4.32
CA SER A 365 -24.31 -5.39 -5.51
C SER A 365 -22.80 -5.37 -5.46
N LEU A 366 -22.14 -5.44 -6.62
CA LEU A 366 -20.68 -5.37 -6.75
C LEU A 366 -20.32 -4.73 -8.08
N ASN A 367 -19.66 -3.57 -8.04
CA ASN A 367 -19.16 -2.89 -9.22
C ASN A 367 -17.68 -3.24 -9.44
N LEU A 368 -17.38 -3.94 -10.54
CA LEU A 368 -16.04 -4.39 -10.91
C LEU A 368 -15.43 -3.60 -12.08
N SER A 369 -16.12 -2.55 -12.56
CA SER A 369 -15.75 -1.83 -13.78
C SER A 369 -14.38 -1.14 -13.72
N HIS A 370 -13.88 -0.85 -12.53
CA HIS A 370 -12.60 -0.20 -12.27
C HIS A 370 -11.44 -1.17 -12.07
N MET A 371 -11.72 -2.47 -11.90
CA MET A 371 -10.67 -3.46 -11.65
C MET A 371 -9.86 -3.76 -12.91
N ASN A 372 -8.56 -3.56 -12.84
CA ASN A 372 -7.61 -4.00 -13.86
C ASN A 372 -7.14 -5.41 -13.52
N THR A 373 -7.56 -6.40 -14.33
CA THR A 373 -7.21 -7.81 -14.12
C THR A 373 -6.14 -8.33 -15.09
N SER A 374 -5.53 -7.45 -15.88
CA SER A 374 -4.63 -7.84 -16.98
C SER A 374 -3.38 -8.61 -16.56
N LYS A 375 -2.96 -8.49 -15.29
CA LYS A 375 -1.82 -9.24 -14.74
C LYS A 375 -2.23 -10.43 -13.87
N VAL A 376 -3.52 -10.60 -13.62
CA VAL A 376 -4.00 -11.67 -12.74
C VAL A 376 -3.80 -13.04 -13.38
N THR A 377 -3.23 -13.96 -12.61
CA THR A 377 -2.94 -15.33 -13.03
C THR A 377 -3.82 -16.36 -12.33
N ASN A 378 -4.41 -16.01 -11.18
CA ASN A 378 -5.20 -16.90 -10.33
C ASN A 378 -6.51 -16.21 -9.91
N MET A 379 -7.65 -16.79 -10.31
CA MET A 379 -9.00 -16.36 -9.94
C MET A 379 -9.80 -17.48 -9.25
N THR A 380 -9.09 -18.45 -8.65
CA THR A 380 -9.75 -19.57 -7.94
C THR A 380 -10.71 -19.04 -6.88
N GLY A 381 -11.95 -19.50 -6.92
CA GLY A 381 -12.98 -19.19 -5.93
C GLY A 381 -13.30 -17.70 -5.75
N MET A 382 -12.94 -16.82 -6.70
CA MET A 382 -13.04 -15.36 -6.52
C MET A 382 -14.44 -14.90 -6.07
N PHE A 383 -15.49 -15.53 -6.55
CA PHE A 383 -16.90 -15.25 -6.21
C PHE A 383 -17.59 -16.45 -5.55
N TRP A 384 -16.84 -17.34 -4.92
CA TRP A 384 -17.43 -18.49 -4.23
C TRP A 384 -18.33 -18.02 -3.07
N GLY A 385 -19.57 -18.50 -3.04
CA GLY A 385 -20.49 -18.24 -1.92
C GLY A 385 -21.06 -16.83 -1.84
N VAL A 386 -21.04 -16.04 -2.92
CA VAL A 386 -21.74 -14.75 -3.02
C VAL A 386 -23.25 -15.00 -3.19
N LYS A 387 -23.87 -15.52 -2.14
CA LYS A 387 -25.20 -16.14 -2.19
C LYS A 387 -26.32 -15.18 -2.55
N ASN A 388 -26.18 -13.89 -2.24
CA ASN A 388 -27.24 -12.89 -2.41
C ASN A 388 -27.02 -11.95 -3.61
N LEU A 389 -25.92 -12.09 -4.34
CA LEU A 389 -25.60 -11.28 -5.51
C LEU A 389 -26.45 -11.73 -6.72
N PRO A 390 -27.36 -10.90 -7.26
CA PRO A 390 -28.26 -11.32 -8.36
C PRO A 390 -27.61 -11.20 -9.74
N THR A 391 -26.66 -10.31 -9.91
CA THR A 391 -25.99 -10.01 -11.18
C THR A 391 -24.49 -9.80 -10.97
N LEU A 392 -23.70 -10.16 -11.98
CA LEU A 392 -22.25 -9.98 -11.98
C LEU A 392 -21.81 -9.57 -13.39
N ASP A 393 -21.23 -8.37 -13.53
CA ASP A 393 -20.69 -7.88 -14.81
C ASP A 393 -19.18 -8.12 -14.87
N LEU A 394 -18.76 -8.99 -15.80
CA LEU A 394 -17.36 -9.34 -16.05
C LEU A 394 -16.85 -8.75 -17.37
N SER A 395 -17.60 -7.86 -18.00
CA SER A 395 -17.30 -7.34 -19.35
C SER A 395 -15.95 -6.61 -19.45
N LYS A 396 -15.42 -6.12 -18.33
CA LYS A 396 -14.13 -5.43 -18.22
C LYS A 396 -12.96 -6.32 -17.81
N PHE A 397 -13.23 -7.59 -17.47
CA PHE A 397 -12.15 -8.50 -17.05
C PHE A 397 -11.26 -8.89 -18.24
N ASP A 398 -9.97 -8.69 -18.05
CA ASP A 398 -8.93 -9.24 -18.91
C ASP A 398 -8.37 -10.50 -18.28
N THR A 399 -8.69 -11.66 -18.85
CA THR A 399 -8.33 -12.96 -18.28
C THR A 399 -7.27 -13.72 -19.06
N ARG A 400 -6.61 -13.07 -20.05
CA ARG A 400 -5.62 -13.69 -20.94
C ARG A 400 -4.42 -14.32 -20.21
N ASN A 401 -4.17 -13.95 -18.97
CA ASN A 401 -3.07 -14.47 -18.16
C ASN A 401 -3.54 -15.46 -17.07
N VAL A 402 -4.84 -15.66 -16.91
CA VAL A 402 -5.39 -16.54 -15.87
C VAL A 402 -5.15 -18.00 -16.21
N THR A 403 -4.63 -18.75 -15.24
CA THR A 403 -4.34 -20.19 -15.37
C THR A 403 -5.23 -21.08 -14.53
N ASP A 404 -5.88 -20.55 -13.48
CA ASP A 404 -6.79 -21.28 -12.62
C ASP A 404 -8.09 -20.48 -12.38
N MET A 405 -9.22 -21.06 -12.79
CA MET A 405 -10.59 -20.53 -12.56
C MET A 405 -11.47 -21.53 -11.79
N SER A 406 -10.83 -22.47 -11.07
CA SER A 406 -11.57 -23.45 -10.28
C SER A 406 -12.46 -22.76 -9.24
N GLN A 407 -13.68 -23.28 -9.07
CA GLN A 407 -14.63 -22.79 -8.05
C GLN A 407 -15.03 -21.30 -8.17
N MET A 408 -14.73 -20.64 -9.29
CA MET A 408 -14.87 -19.18 -9.43
C MET A 408 -16.26 -18.68 -9.05
N PHE A 409 -17.32 -19.42 -9.36
CA PHE A 409 -18.72 -19.08 -9.07
C PHE A 409 -19.42 -20.13 -8.19
N LEU A 410 -18.67 -20.99 -7.51
CA LEU A 410 -19.22 -22.04 -6.65
C LEU A 410 -20.16 -21.43 -5.59
N TYR A 411 -21.39 -21.95 -5.46
CA TYR A 411 -22.44 -21.42 -4.57
C TYR A 411 -22.83 -19.94 -4.78
N ALA A 412 -22.65 -19.37 -5.97
CA ALA A 412 -23.20 -18.08 -6.34
C ALA A 412 -24.72 -18.25 -6.65
N GLU A 413 -25.51 -18.43 -5.59
CA GLU A 413 -26.84 -19.05 -5.67
C GLU A 413 -27.90 -18.19 -6.34
N LYS A 414 -27.83 -16.84 -6.26
CA LYS A 414 -28.85 -15.91 -6.80
C LYS A 414 -28.55 -15.38 -8.20
N ILE A 415 -27.38 -15.60 -8.75
CA ILE A 415 -27.08 -15.20 -10.13
C ILE A 415 -27.96 -15.98 -11.09
N THR A 416 -28.77 -15.23 -11.87
CA THR A 416 -29.70 -15.83 -12.85
C THR A 416 -29.13 -15.88 -14.26
N ASN A 417 -28.33 -14.89 -14.63
CA ASN A 417 -27.69 -14.75 -15.93
C ASN A 417 -26.20 -14.50 -15.77
N LEU A 418 -25.37 -15.26 -16.47
CA LEU A 418 -23.92 -15.08 -16.45
C LEU A 418 -23.39 -15.01 -17.89
N ASP A 419 -22.85 -13.84 -18.27
CA ASP A 419 -22.22 -13.60 -19.56
C ASP A 419 -20.70 -13.72 -19.44
N LEU A 420 -20.12 -14.75 -20.03
CA LEU A 420 -18.68 -15.04 -20.06
C LEU A 420 -18.04 -14.71 -21.42
N SER A 421 -18.77 -14.00 -22.30
CA SER A 421 -18.31 -13.75 -23.66
C SER A 421 -17.05 -12.89 -23.75
N SER A 422 -16.72 -12.13 -22.70
CA SER A 422 -15.49 -11.35 -22.60
C SER A 422 -14.27 -12.17 -22.21
N LEU A 423 -14.46 -13.29 -21.47
CA LEU A 423 -13.37 -14.05 -20.85
C LEU A 423 -12.55 -14.84 -21.88
N ASP A 424 -11.26 -14.58 -21.93
CA ASP A 424 -10.27 -15.38 -22.64
C ASP A 424 -9.71 -16.44 -21.67
N THR A 425 -10.01 -17.71 -21.93
CA THR A 425 -9.58 -18.81 -21.06
C THR A 425 -8.51 -19.69 -21.71
N SER A 426 -7.83 -19.18 -22.75
CA SER A 426 -6.87 -19.97 -23.54
C SER A 426 -5.67 -20.51 -22.75
N LYS A 427 -5.33 -19.89 -21.60
CA LYS A 427 -4.26 -20.36 -20.71
C LYS A 427 -4.77 -21.13 -19.48
N VAL A 428 -6.09 -21.23 -19.29
CA VAL A 428 -6.66 -21.88 -18.11
C VAL A 428 -6.46 -23.40 -18.18
N THR A 429 -5.90 -23.95 -17.10
CA THR A 429 -5.63 -25.39 -16.97
C THR A 429 -6.58 -26.10 -16.02
N LYS A 430 -7.28 -25.37 -15.14
CA LYS A 430 -8.21 -25.92 -14.16
C LYS A 430 -9.50 -25.12 -14.13
N MET A 431 -10.64 -25.86 -14.18
CA MET A 431 -12.01 -25.30 -14.12
C MET A 431 -12.92 -26.20 -13.25
N PHE A 432 -12.35 -26.92 -12.25
CA PHE A 432 -13.18 -27.80 -11.42
C PHE A 432 -14.17 -26.96 -10.59
N ASP A 433 -15.40 -27.46 -10.49
CA ASP A 433 -16.52 -26.84 -9.75
C ASP A 433 -16.82 -25.38 -10.13
N MET A 434 -16.40 -24.91 -11.34
CA MET A 434 -16.47 -23.49 -11.70
C MET A 434 -17.87 -22.89 -11.56
N PHE A 435 -18.92 -23.64 -11.94
CA PHE A 435 -20.33 -23.21 -11.87
C PHE A 435 -21.15 -24.06 -10.89
N ASN A 436 -20.49 -24.87 -10.05
CA ASN A 436 -21.20 -25.79 -9.18
C ASN A 436 -22.10 -25.04 -8.17
N CYS A 437 -23.33 -25.54 -8.00
CA CYS A 437 -24.33 -24.98 -7.08
C CYS A 437 -24.80 -23.55 -7.39
N MET A 438 -24.73 -23.08 -8.63
CA MET A 438 -25.40 -21.87 -9.07
C MET A 438 -26.92 -22.13 -9.26
N LYS A 439 -27.63 -22.23 -8.13
CA LYS A 439 -29.01 -22.75 -8.09
C LYS A 439 -30.01 -21.97 -8.93
N SER A 440 -29.88 -20.64 -9.02
CA SER A 440 -30.81 -19.78 -9.75
C SER A 440 -30.42 -19.56 -11.22
N LEU A 441 -29.28 -20.07 -11.66
CA LEU A 441 -28.79 -19.86 -13.02
C LEU A 441 -29.77 -20.40 -14.06
N THR A 442 -30.19 -19.55 -14.98
CA THR A 442 -31.10 -19.92 -16.10
C THR A 442 -30.46 -19.69 -17.46
N ASN A 443 -29.47 -18.78 -17.53
CA ASN A 443 -28.78 -18.44 -18.76
C ASN A 443 -27.28 -18.34 -18.53
N LEU A 444 -26.51 -19.08 -19.33
CA LEU A 444 -25.05 -19.09 -19.33
C LEU A 444 -24.56 -18.85 -20.76
N LYS A 445 -23.89 -17.71 -20.98
CA LYS A 445 -23.48 -17.30 -22.32
C LYS A 445 -21.98 -17.37 -22.48
N PHE A 446 -21.53 -18.03 -23.56
CA PHE A 446 -20.14 -18.17 -23.95
C PHE A 446 -19.81 -17.40 -25.25
N SER A 447 -18.54 -17.32 -25.60
CA SER A 447 -18.03 -16.93 -26.91
C SER A 447 -16.84 -17.80 -27.29
N LYS A 448 -16.32 -17.66 -28.51
CA LYS A 448 -15.13 -18.43 -28.94
C LYS A 448 -13.85 -18.06 -28.18
N LYS A 449 -13.84 -16.98 -27.36
CA LYS A 449 -12.76 -16.67 -26.41
C LYS A 449 -12.72 -17.65 -25.24
N PHE A 450 -13.88 -18.20 -24.86
CA PHE A 450 -13.95 -19.26 -23.84
C PHE A 450 -13.39 -20.55 -24.46
N ASN A 451 -12.10 -20.78 -24.23
CA ASN A 451 -11.31 -21.85 -24.82
C ASN A 451 -10.86 -22.82 -23.71
N THR A 452 -11.18 -24.10 -23.85
CA THR A 452 -10.86 -25.12 -22.86
C THR A 452 -9.71 -26.05 -23.28
N GLY A 453 -9.02 -25.75 -24.37
CA GLY A 453 -8.00 -26.63 -24.95
C GLY A 453 -6.79 -26.92 -24.05
N GLN A 454 -6.55 -26.13 -23.01
CA GLN A 454 -5.50 -26.40 -22.00
C GLN A 454 -6.04 -27.01 -20.70
N VAL A 455 -7.36 -27.13 -20.56
CA VAL A 455 -7.99 -27.58 -19.32
C VAL A 455 -7.76 -29.07 -19.09
N GLN A 456 -7.27 -29.43 -17.91
CA GLN A 456 -6.98 -30.80 -17.51
C GLN A 456 -8.02 -31.37 -16.52
N ASN A 457 -8.71 -30.52 -15.77
CA ASN A 457 -9.69 -30.92 -14.76
C ASN A 457 -11.01 -30.12 -14.91
N MET A 458 -12.09 -30.86 -15.26
CA MET A 458 -13.46 -30.35 -15.37
C MET A 458 -14.40 -31.01 -14.38
N GLN A 459 -13.87 -31.58 -13.27
CA GLN A 459 -14.68 -32.17 -12.22
C GLN A 459 -15.75 -31.19 -11.76
N GLY A 460 -17.01 -31.65 -11.70
CA GLY A 460 -18.12 -30.85 -11.17
C GLY A 460 -18.42 -29.54 -11.88
N MET A 461 -17.80 -29.24 -13.04
CA MET A 461 -17.83 -27.90 -13.65
C MET A 461 -19.24 -27.33 -13.80
N PHE A 462 -20.23 -28.13 -14.16
CA PHE A 462 -21.64 -27.77 -14.31
C PHE A 462 -22.53 -28.52 -13.32
N ALA A 463 -21.98 -28.93 -12.19
CA ALA A 463 -22.74 -29.73 -11.23
C ALA A 463 -23.80 -28.87 -10.50
N ASN A 464 -24.89 -29.51 -10.09
CA ASN A 464 -25.92 -28.94 -9.23
C ASN A 464 -26.55 -27.62 -9.77
N LEU A 465 -26.68 -27.51 -11.10
CA LEU A 465 -27.42 -26.43 -11.76
C LEU A 465 -28.91 -26.76 -11.75
N MET A 466 -29.66 -26.19 -10.79
CA MET A 466 -31.04 -26.56 -10.53
C MET A 466 -32.03 -26.04 -11.58
N ASN A 467 -31.85 -24.81 -12.03
CA ASN A 467 -32.85 -24.08 -12.82
C ASN A 467 -32.51 -23.94 -14.31
N ILE A 468 -31.28 -24.24 -14.72
CA ILE A 468 -30.89 -24.16 -16.12
C ILE A 468 -31.58 -25.26 -16.92
N GLN A 469 -32.18 -24.94 -18.06
CA GLN A 469 -32.84 -25.90 -18.94
C GLN A 469 -31.90 -26.34 -20.08
N GLU A 470 -31.05 -25.47 -20.52
CA GLU A 470 -30.14 -25.70 -21.65
C GLU A 470 -28.74 -25.16 -21.34
N ILE A 471 -27.70 -25.89 -21.70
CA ILE A 471 -26.31 -25.46 -21.68
C ILE A 471 -25.83 -25.45 -23.13
N ASP A 472 -25.52 -24.25 -23.67
CA ASP A 472 -25.03 -24.08 -25.04
C ASP A 472 -23.52 -23.90 -25.08
N LEU A 473 -22.78 -24.99 -25.30
CA LEU A 473 -21.33 -25.02 -25.47
C LEU A 473 -20.90 -24.78 -26.94
N SER A 474 -21.86 -24.72 -27.89
CA SER A 474 -21.53 -24.54 -29.34
C SER A 474 -20.89 -23.19 -29.63
N GLN A 475 -21.15 -22.18 -28.80
CA GLN A 475 -20.58 -20.86 -28.92
C GLN A 475 -19.17 -20.72 -28.34
N ALA A 476 -18.73 -21.69 -27.52
CA ALA A 476 -17.39 -21.75 -26.96
C ALA A 476 -16.41 -22.46 -27.92
N ASN A 477 -15.11 -22.30 -27.69
CA ASN A 477 -14.10 -23.21 -28.23
C ASN A 477 -13.88 -24.34 -27.20
N PHE A 478 -14.89 -25.23 -27.10
CA PHE A 478 -14.94 -26.24 -26.07
C PHE A 478 -14.19 -27.49 -26.53
N ASP A 479 -12.92 -27.58 -26.17
CA ASP A 479 -12.02 -28.70 -26.49
C ASP A 479 -11.68 -29.45 -25.19
N THR A 480 -11.87 -30.76 -25.18
CA THR A 480 -11.60 -31.64 -24.04
C THR A 480 -10.42 -32.57 -24.24
N SER A 481 -9.61 -32.35 -25.29
CA SER A 481 -8.48 -33.24 -25.65
C SER A 481 -7.40 -33.36 -24.57
N ASN A 482 -7.33 -32.40 -23.63
CA ASN A 482 -6.40 -32.43 -22.50
C ASN A 482 -7.05 -32.84 -21.17
N VAL A 483 -8.37 -33.05 -21.15
CA VAL A 483 -9.10 -33.33 -19.90
C VAL A 483 -8.86 -34.77 -19.46
N THR A 484 -8.43 -34.91 -18.21
CA THR A 484 -8.22 -36.21 -17.55
C THR A 484 -9.29 -36.55 -16.53
N ASN A 485 -10.01 -35.53 -16.01
CA ASN A 485 -11.03 -35.72 -14.95
C ASN A 485 -12.35 -35.07 -15.35
N PHE A 486 -13.38 -35.89 -15.55
CA PHE A 486 -14.79 -35.53 -15.81
C PHE A 486 -15.73 -35.91 -14.67
N PHE A 487 -15.22 -36.30 -13.48
CA PHE A 487 -16.06 -36.76 -12.37
C PHE A 487 -17.17 -35.74 -12.07
N GLY A 488 -18.41 -36.20 -12.07
CA GLY A 488 -19.56 -35.39 -11.72
C GLY A 488 -19.80 -34.14 -12.56
N MET A 489 -19.24 -34.04 -13.78
CA MET A 489 -19.21 -32.76 -14.57
C MET A 489 -20.58 -32.10 -14.73
N PHE A 490 -21.65 -32.89 -14.93
CA PHE A 490 -23.04 -32.44 -15.09
C PHE A 490 -23.96 -33.01 -14.01
N THR A 491 -23.45 -33.48 -12.91
CA THR A 491 -24.21 -34.16 -11.88
C THR A 491 -25.20 -33.27 -11.15
N TYR A 492 -26.21 -33.90 -10.52
CA TYR A 492 -27.14 -33.20 -9.63
C TYR A 492 -27.28 -34.00 -8.31
N TYR A 493 -26.50 -33.66 -7.29
CA TYR A 493 -26.49 -34.37 -5.99
C TYR A 493 -27.38 -33.74 -4.91
N LEU A 494 -28.03 -32.60 -5.20
CA LEU A 494 -28.72 -31.83 -4.16
C LEU A 494 -30.04 -32.48 -3.70
N HIS A 495 -30.22 -33.78 -3.65
CA HIS A 495 -31.37 -34.54 -3.11
C HIS A 495 -32.51 -33.65 -2.54
N THR A 496 -32.79 -32.53 -3.21
CA THR A 496 -33.93 -31.66 -2.91
C THR A 496 -35.18 -32.29 -3.50
N THR A 497 -36.34 -31.88 -3.00
CA THR A 497 -37.64 -32.36 -3.52
C THR A 497 -37.89 -32.03 -4.99
N ALA A 498 -37.10 -31.15 -5.58
CA ALA A 498 -37.20 -30.72 -6.98
C ALA A 498 -36.06 -31.30 -7.83
N PRO A 499 -36.34 -31.99 -8.95
CA PRO A 499 -35.31 -32.48 -9.87
C PRO A 499 -34.62 -31.32 -10.62
N SER A 500 -33.41 -31.57 -11.15
CA SER A 500 -32.75 -30.68 -12.11
C SER A 500 -33.68 -30.42 -13.32
N LYS A 501 -33.66 -29.20 -13.81
CA LYS A 501 -34.44 -28.81 -15.02
C LYS A 501 -33.67 -28.99 -16.33
N LEU A 502 -32.41 -29.44 -16.30
CA LEU A 502 -31.56 -29.59 -17.48
C LEU A 502 -32.14 -30.60 -18.46
N GLN A 503 -32.42 -30.15 -19.69
CA GLN A 503 -33.04 -30.95 -20.76
C GLN A 503 -32.10 -31.12 -21.96
N ARG A 504 -31.22 -30.16 -22.24
CA ARG A 504 -30.36 -30.18 -23.43
C ARG A 504 -28.94 -29.65 -23.11
N ILE A 505 -27.96 -30.27 -23.74
CA ILE A 505 -26.59 -29.78 -23.82
C ILE A 505 -26.24 -29.68 -25.31
N TYR A 506 -26.03 -28.42 -25.79
CA TYR A 506 -25.65 -28.20 -27.18
C TYR A 506 -24.13 -28.13 -27.31
N VAL A 507 -23.63 -28.77 -28.35
CA VAL A 507 -22.22 -28.74 -28.77
C VAL A 507 -22.11 -28.38 -30.24
N GLU A 508 -20.96 -27.93 -30.69
CA GLU A 508 -20.72 -27.65 -32.11
C GLU A 508 -20.86 -28.91 -32.94
N ALA A 509 -21.53 -28.79 -34.08
CA ALA A 509 -21.81 -29.93 -34.95
C ALA A 509 -20.53 -30.69 -35.33
N GLY A 510 -20.57 -32.00 -35.19
CA GLY A 510 -19.43 -32.89 -35.46
C GLY A 510 -18.38 -32.96 -34.36
N LYS A 511 -18.54 -32.23 -33.24
CA LYS A 511 -17.58 -32.24 -32.11
C LYS A 511 -18.12 -33.00 -30.91
N ASP A 512 -17.75 -34.25 -30.80
CA ASP A 512 -17.87 -35.01 -29.53
C ASP A 512 -16.79 -34.58 -28.55
N PHE A 513 -16.99 -34.84 -27.25
CA PHE A 513 -15.89 -34.64 -26.31
C PHE A 513 -14.79 -35.69 -26.55
N ASN A 514 -13.57 -35.21 -26.58
CA ASN A 514 -12.42 -36.11 -26.62
C ASN A 514 -12.11 -36.60 -25.19
N THR A 515 -12.26 -37.88 -24.96
CA THR A 515 -12.01 -38.52 -23.67
C THR A 515 -10.76 -39.40 -23.65
N SER A 516 -9.90 -39.31 -24.69
CA SER A 516 -8.75 -40.19 -24.87
C SER A 516 -7.70 -40.12 -23.76
N LYS A 517 -7.62 -38.99 -23.05
CA LYS A 517 -6.69 -38.79 -21.91
C LYS A 517 -7.33 -39.11 -20.56
N ALA A 518 -8.66 -39.30 -20.50
CA ALA A 518 -9.34 -39.66 -19.29
C ALA A 518 -9.12 -41.16 -18.96
N ALA A 519 -8.86 -41.45 -17.69
CA ALA A 519 -8.87 -42.84 -17.25
C ALA A 519 -10.28 -43.45 -17.46
N PRO A 520 -10.39 -44.75 -17.74
CA PRO A 520 -11.68 -45.44 -17.85
C PRO A 520 -12.55 -45.20 -16.60
N THR A 521 -13.86 -45.12 -16.80
CA THR A 521 -14.81 -44.94 -15.70
C THR A 521 -14.68 -46.05 -14.65
N ASN A 522 -14.50 -45.67 -13.40
CA ASN A 522 -14.47 -46.56 -12.26
C ASN A 522 -15.39 -46.03 -11.16
N TYR A 523 -16.57 -46.65 -11.02
CA TYR A 523 -17.59 -46.23 -10.03
C TYR A 523 -17.15 -46.47 -8.59
N ALA A 524 -16.40 -47.55 -8.33
CA ALA A 524 -15.93 -47.88 -6.98
C ALA A 524 -14.90 -46.89 -6.43
N GLN A 525 -14.12 -46.29 -7.33
CA GLN A 525 -13.08 -45.31 -6.99
C GLN A 525 -13.46 -43.86 -7.35
N ASN A 526 -14.70 -43.64 -7.82
CA ASN A 526 -15.17 -42.32 -8.31
C ASN A 526 -14.29 -41.71 -9.43
N ILE A 527 -13.69 -42.57 -10.27
CA ILE A 527 -12.89 -42.10 -11.42
C ILE A 527 -13.82 -41.92 -12.62
N ASN A 528 -13.90 -40.70 -13.13
CA ASN A 528 -14.71 -40.34 -14.29
C ASN A 528 -16.13 -40.95 -14.28
N SER A 529 -16.72 -41.04 -13.07
CA SER A 529 -18.04 -41.56 -12.81
C SER A 529 -19.03 -40.45 -12.45
N GLN A 530 -20.31 -40.82 -12.30
CA GLN A 530 -21.36 -39.92 -11.86
C GLN A 530 -21.51 -38.65 -12.72
N ILE A 531 -21.08 -38.68 -13.97
CA ILE A 531 -20.98 -37.50 -14.86
C ILE A 531 -22.35 -36.83 -15.02
N PHE A 532 -23.43 -37.59 -15.10
CA PHE A 532 -24.81 -37.13 -15.31
C PHE A 532 -25.77 -37.58 -14.21
N SER A 533 -25.28 -37.95 -13.01
CA SER A 533 -26.15 -38.45 -11.93
C SER A 533 -27.34 -37.54 -11.69
N ASP A 534 -28.52 -38.11 -11.54
CA ASP A 534 -29.81 -37.47 -11.26
C ASP A 534 -30.27 -36.41 -12.32
N GLN A 535 -29.71 -36.41 -13.52
CA GLN A 535 -30.18 -35.61 -14.65
C GLN A 535 -31.37 -36.31 -15.37
N LEU A 536 -32.49 -36.41 -14.68
CA LEU A 536 -33.64 -37.23 -15.12
C LEU A 536 -34.33 -36.69 -16.36
N LEU A 537 -34.26 -35.38 -16.64
CA LEU A 537 -34.92 -34.74 -17.79
C LEU A 537 -33.98 -34.62 -19.01
N LEU A 538 -32.69 -34.86 -18.85
CA LEU A 538 -31.69 -34.70 -19.92
C LEU A 538 -31.94 -35.76 -21.03
N ARG A 539 -31.94 -35.28 -22.27
CA ARG A 539 -32.08 -36.09 -23.48
C ARG A 539 -31.07 -35.65 -24.52
N GLY A 540 -30.57 -36.60 -25.28
CA GLY A 540 -29.79 -36.33 -26.50
C GLY A 540 -30.62 -35.73 -27.61
N GLY A 541 -29.99 -35.29 -28.70
CA GLY A 541 -30.67 -34.65 -29.85
C GLY A 541 -31.74 -35.55 -30.51
N ASN A 542 -31.50 -36.85 -30.53
CA ASN A 542 -32.45 -37.86 -31.04
C ASN A 542 -33.29 -38.53 -29.94
N GLY A 543 -33.29 -37.96 -28.73
CA GLY A 543 -34.10 -38.44 -27.60
C GLY A 543 -33.44 -39.55 -26.77
N SER A 544 -32.18 -39.90 -27.02
CA SER A 544 -31.47 -40.94 -26.26
C SER A 544 -31.32 -40.54 -24.77
N TYR A 545 -31.46 -41.52 -23.89
CA TYR A 545 -31.27 -41.37 -22.45
C TYR A 545 -30.92 -42.69 -21.80
N VAL A 546 -30.30 -42.63 -20.61
CA VAL A 546 -30.08 -43.79 -19.72
C VAL A 546 -31.16 -43.79 -18.64
N PRO A 547 -31.91 -44.91 -18.41
CA PRO A 547 -32.93 -44.97 -17.37
C PRO A 547 -32.45 -44.61 -15.97
N ASN A 548 -31.21 -44.97 -15.65
CA ASN A 548 -30.52 -44.47 -14.45
C ASN A 548 -29.28 -43.67 -14.87
N PRO A 549 -29.35 -42.32 -14.88
CA PRO A 549 -28.25 -41.45 -15.36
C PRO A 549 -26.93 -41.62 -14.61
N ALA A 550 -26.93 -42.17 -13.39
CA ALA A 550 -25.70 -42.46 -12.64
C ALA A 550 -24.77 -43.45 -13.37
N TYR A 551 -25.30 -44.28 -14.27
CA TYR A 551 -24.52 -45.22 -15.08
C TYR A 551 -24.14 -44.69 -16.46
N ALA A 552 -24.46 -43.44 -16.79
CA ALA A 552 -23.94 -42.82 -18.00
C ALA A 552 -22.45 -42.48 -17.79
N ASP A 553 -21.62 -43.19 -18.54
CA ASP A 553 -20.15 -43.07 -18.46
C ASP A 553 -19.57 -42.08 -19.50
N LEU A 554 -18.26 -42.07 -19.68
CA LEU A 554 -17.56 -41.24 -20.66
C LEU A 554 -18.11 -41.41 -22.09
N SER A 555 -18.67 -42.57 -22.44
CA SER A 555 -19.21 -42.83 -23.79
C SER A 555 -20.45 -41.98 -24.12
N TRP A 556 -21.12 -41.41 -23.12
CA TRP A 556 -22.29 -40.51 -23.27
C TRP A 556 -21.94 -39.05 -23.47
N LEU A 557 -20.66 -38.70 -23.36
CA LEU A 557 -20.13 -37.35 -23.65
C LEU A 557 -19.96 -37.13 -25.17
N ARG A 558 -21.02 -37.41 -25.92
CA ARG A 558 -21.06 -37.32 -27.39
C ARG A 558 -22.40 -36.88 -27.91
N ILE A 559 -22.42 -36.47 -29.19
CA ILE A 559 -23.63 -36.15 -29.95
C ILE A 559 -24.47 -37.44 -30.07
N ASP A 560 -25.76 -37.28 -29.77
CA ASP A 560 -26.74 -38.35 -29.96
C ASP A 560 -27.00 -38.59 -31.46
N ARG A 561 -26.59 -39.74 -31.97
CA ARG A 561 -26.80 -40.21 -33.34
C ARG A 561 -27.88 -41.30 -33.40
N GLY A 562 -28.71 -41.38 -32.38
CA GLY A 562 -29.78 -42.37 -32.25
C GLY A 562 -29.32 -43.68 -31.62
N ALA A 563 -30.14 -44.74 -31.76
CA ALA A 563 -29.94 -46.01 -31.07
C ALA A 563 -28.59 -46.70 -31.34
N ALA A 564 -27.98 -46.47 -32.49
CA ALA A 564 -26.68 -47.04 -32.85
C ALA A 564 -25.50 -46.34 -32.13
N GLN A 565 -25.63 -45.06 -31.83
CA GLN A 565 -24.64 -44.27 -31.10
C GLN A 565 -25.32 -43.25 -30.19
N PRO A 566 -25.93 -43.73 -29.08
CA PRO A 566 -26.60 -42.83 -28.16
C PRO A 566 -25.61 -41.93 -27.43
N GLY A 567 -26.04 -40.72 -27.07
CA GLY A 567 -25.27 -39.71 -26.33
C GLY A 567 -26.18 -38.68 -25.73
N TYR A 568 -25.66 -37.80 -24.87
CA TYR A 568 -26.45 -36.75 -24.24
C TYR A 568 -26.36 -35.38 -24.95
N PHE A 569 -25.52 -35.23 -25.99
CA PHE A 569 -25.36 -33.95 -26.65
C PHE A 569 -26.27 -33.81 -27.88
N THR A 570 -26.66 -32.55 -28.12
CA THR A 570 -27.40 -32.13 -29.31
C THR A 570 -26.44 -31.27 -30.18
N ALA A 571 -26.33 -31.58 -31.45
CA ALA A 571 -25.56 -30.80 -32.40
C ALA A 571 -26.26 -29.45 -32.68
N LYS A 572 -25.53 -28.36 -32.72
CA LYS A 572 -26.02 -27.02 -33.03
C LYS A 572 -25.08 -26.28 -33.96
#